data_001125d50881e9e76d2bc827974f4af0
#
_entry.id   001125d50881e9e76d2bc827974f4af0
#
_cell.length_a   1.000
_cell.length_b   1.000
_cell.length_c   1.000
_cell.angle_alpha   90.00
_cell.angle_beta   90.00
_cell.angle_gamma   90.00
#
_symmetry.space_group_name_H-M   'P 1'
#
loop_
_entity.id
_entity.type
_entity.pdbx_description
1 polymer ?
#
loop_
_entity_poly.entity_id
_entity_poly.type
_entity_poly.pdbx_seq_one_letter_code
_entity_poly.pdbx_strand_id
1 'polypeptide(L)'
;IISQGYTEASFGEVYITDNCMSNSGPVPIPDGGGCLIATATYGSELAPQVQQLRELRDNQLLNTESGSAFMGMFNDVYYSFSPMIADYERENPLFKEAVKIAITPMISSLSLMENAESESEVLGMGISVIALNLGMYLAVPAIVLVGIRKSIF
;
A
#
# COMPACT_ATOMS: atom_id res chain seq x y z
N ILE A 1 43.37 -38.36 8.19
CA ILE A 1 42.17 -38.32 7.35
C ILE A 1 41.06 -37.77 8.21
N ILE A 2 40.80 -36.48 8.14
CA ILE A 2 39.73 -35.82 8.93
C ILE A 2 38.69 -35.39 7.92
N SER A 3 37.52 -36.04 7.97
CA SER A 3 36.35 -35.67 7.21
C SER A 3 35.69 -34.48 7.90
N GLN A 4 35.66 -33.36 7.25
CA GLN A 4 34.89 -32.18 7.66
C GLN A 4 33.46 -32.35 7.18
N GLY A 5 32.54 -32.57 8.12
CA GLY A 5 31.13 -32.59 7.87
C GLY A 5 30.60 -31.17 7.62
N TYR A 6 30.07 -30.94 6.44
CA TYR A 6 29.24 -29.77 6.17
C TYR A 6 27.89 -29.98 6.87
N THR A 7 27.58 -29.15 7.83
CA THR A 7 26.24 -29.05 8.38
C THR A 7 25.38 -28.26 7.39
N GLU A 8 24.41 -28.94 6.79
CA GLU A 8 23.35 -28.31 6.02
C GLU A 8 22.61 -27.31 6.91
N ALA A 9 22.65 -26.02 6.53
CA ALA A 9 21.82 -25.03 7.14
C ALA A 9 20.35 -25.35 6.77
N SER A 10 19.61 -25.78 7.77
CA SER A 10 18.17 -25.96 7.70
C SER A 10 17.53 -24.65 7.29
N PHE A 11 17.02 -24.58 6.07
CA PHE A 11 16.07 -23.55 5.67
C PHE A 11 14.81 -23.77 6.51
N GLY A 12 14.61 -22.91 7.51
CA GLY A 12 13.40 -22.89 8.28
C GLY A 12 12.21 -22.65 7.36
N GLU A 13 11.31 -23.61 7.29
CA GLU A 13 10.01 -23.45 6.66
C GLU A 13 9.32 -22.24 7.30
N VAL A 14 9.07 -21.25 6.48
CA VAL A 14 8.22 -20.12 6.86
C VAL A 14 6.79 -20.66 6.90
N TYR A 15 6.38 -21.09 8.08
CA TYR A 15 4.97 -21.36 8.33
C TYR A 15 4.22 -20.04 8.33
N ILE A 16 3.49 -19.77 7.25
CA ILE A 16 2.41 -18.79 7.27
C ILE A 16 1.30 -19.41 8.11
N THR A 17 1.37 -19.19 9.41
CA THR A 17 0.26 -19.54 10.29
C THR A 17 -0.83 -18.51 10.06
N ASP A 18 -1.91 -18.93 9.39
CA ASP A 18 -3.19 -18.25 9.31
C ASP A 18 -3.80 -18.12 10.71
N ASN A 19 -3.29 -17.21 11.51
CA ASN A 19 -3.86 -16.94 12.82
C ASN A 19 -3.95 -15.43 13.08
N CYS A 20 -4.89 -14.78 12.40
CA CYS A 20 -5.29 -13.41 12.66
C CYS A 20 -6.20 -13.25 13.89
N MET A 21 -6.25 -14.23 14.77
CA MET A 21 -7.01 -14.14 16.02
C MET A 21 -6.23 -14.72 17.18
N SER A 22 -5.26 -13.98 17.71
CA SER A 22 -4.89 -14.15 19.13
C SER A 22 -3.92 -13.04 19.58
N ASN A 23 -4.48 -12.06 20.24
CA ASN A 23 -3.95 -11.44 21.45
C ASN A 23 -2.60 -10.70 21.40
N SER A 24 -2.71 -9.34 21.35
CA SER A 24 -1.86 -8.40 22.10
C SER A 24 -0.34 -8.66 22.13
N GLY A 25 0.31 -8.20 21.10
CA GLY A 25 1.71 -7.84 21.08
C GLY A 25 1.95 -6.97 19.85
N PRO A 26 2.93 -6.05 19.84
CA PRO A 26 3.30 -5.39 18.62
C PRO A 26 3.72 -6.48 17.63
N VAL A 27 2.92 -6.66 16.58
CA VAL A 27 3.24 -7.59 15.47
C VAL A 27 4.59 -7.15 14.95
N PRO A 28 5.63 -8.01 14.93
CA PRO A 28 6.86 -7.67 14.26
C PRO A 28 6.50 -7.39 12.81
N ILE A 29 6.65 -6.13 12.37
CA ILE A 29 6.50 -5.76 10.97
C ILE A 29 7.61 -6.51 10.24
N PRO A 30 7.30 -7.45 9.33
CA PRO A 30 8.35 -8.06 8.52
C PRO A 30 9.10 -6.93 7.83
N ASP A 31 10.44 -6.98 7.84
CA ASP A 31 11.31 -6.07 7.09
C ASP A 31 10.87 -6.04 5.63
N GLY A 32 10.09 -5.03 5.28
CA GLY A 32 9.46 -4.95 3.96
C GLY A 32 8.01 -4.50 4.01
N GLY A 33 7.64 -3.66 5.01
CA GLY A 33 6.32 -3.06 5.25
C GLY A 33 5.30 -3.31 4.15
N GLY A 34 4.42 -4.32 4.35
CA GLY A 34 3.59 -4.85 3.28
C GLY A 34 2.52 -3.87 2.84
N CYS A 35 2.40 -3.68 1.55
CA CYS A 35 1.25 -3.04 0.93
C CYS A 35 0.05 -4.00 1.01
N LEU A 36 -0.46 -4.28 2.21
CA LEU A 36 -1.43 -5.35 2.49
C LEU A 36 -2.65 -5.30 1.57
N ILE A 37 -3.30 -4.14 1.49
CA ILE A 37 -4.47 -3.95 0.61
C ILE A 37 -4.08 -4.16 -0.85
N ALA A 38 -3.01 -3.51 -1.34
CA ALA A 38 -2.59 -3.66 -2.73
C ALA A 38 -2.18 -5.11 -3.05
N THR A 39 -1.49 -5.81 -2.14
CA THR A 39 -1.14 -7.22 -2.32
C THR A 39 -2.39 -8.11 -2.37
N ALA A 40 -3.38 -7.88 -1.51
CA ALA A 40 -4.65 -8.59 -1.54
C ALA A 40 -5.42 -8.30 -2.85
N THR A 41 -5.47 -7.03 -3.26
CA THR A 41 -6.16 -6.57 -4.48
C THR A 41 -5.55 -7.17 -5.74
N TYR A 42 -4.22 -7.12 -5.90
CA TYR A 42 -3.53 -7.59 -7.11
C TYR A 42 -3.09 -9.06 -7.02
N GLY A 43 -3.25 -9.68 -5.87
CA GLY A 43 -3.05 -11.11 -5.66
C GLY A 43 -1.60 -11.56 -5.51
N SER A 44 -0.63 -10.65 -5.57
CA SER A 44 0.79 -10.96 -5.43
C SER A 44 1.59 -9.75 -4.97
N GLU A 45 2.58 -10.00 -4.13
CA GLU A 45 3.61 -9.00 -3.80
C GLU A 45 4.48 -8.61 -4.99
N LEU A 46 4.56 -9.48 -6.00
CA LEU A 46 5.31 -9.25 -7.23
C LEU A 46 4.48 -8.53 -8.31
N ALA A 47 3.23 -8.20 -8.04
CA ALA A 47 2.41 -7.44 -8.97
C ALA A 47 3.06 -6.07 -9.27
N PRO A 48 3.07 -5.60 -10.53
CA PRO A 48 3.73 -4.34 -10.89
C PRO A 48 3.30 -3.16 -10.05
N GLN A 49 2.01 -3.08 -9.70
CA GLN A 49 1.46 -2.01 -8.86
C GLN A 49 2.02 -2.05 -7.43
N VAL A 50 2.22 -3.25 -6.89
CA VAL A 50 2.82 -3.42 -5.55
C VAL A 50 4.30 -3.07 -5.58
N GLN A 51 5.01 -3.48 -6.63
CA GLN A 51 6.41 -3.11 -6.82
C GLN A 51 6.60 -1.60 -6.97
N GLN A 52 5.76 -0.95 -7.77
CA GLN A 52 5.74 0.51 -7.92
C GLN A 52 5.58 1.23 -6.57
N LEU A 53 4.66 0.77 -5.71
CA LEU A 53 4.48 1.34 -4.37
C LEU A 53 5.72 1.16 -3.48
N ARG A 54 6.38 0.01 -3.57
CA ARG A 54 7.61 -0.26 -2.82
C ARG A 54 8.77 0.60 -3.32
N GLU A 55 8.96 0.67 -4.62
CA GLU A 55 9.99 1.50 -5.23
C GLU A 55 9.83 2.97 -4.88
N LEU A 56 8.60 3.49 -4.96
CA LEU A 56 8.29 4.86 -4.57
C LEU A 56 8.61 5.11 -3.08
N ARG A 57 8.21 4.19 -2.20
CA ARG A 57 8.52 4.29 -0.78
C ARG A 57 10.02 4.30 -0.53
N ASP A 58 10.73 3.34 -1.11
CA ASP A 58 12.13 3.09 -0.77
C ASP A 58 13.08 4.09 -1.45
N ASN A 59 12.77 4.51 -2.68
CA ASN A 59 13.65 5.38 -3.47
C ASN A 59 13.35 6.88 -3.32
N GLN A 60 12.08 7.26 -3.12
CA GLN A 60 11.69 8.67 -3.01
C GLN A 60 11.36 9.07 -1.56
N LEU A 61 10.41 8.35 -0.93
CA LEU A 61 9.92 8.81 0.38
C LEU A 61 10.94 8.60 1.50
N LEU A 62 11.50 7.40 1.64
CA LEU A 62 12.42 7.09 2.74
C LEU A 62 13.79 7.77 2.59
N ASN A 63 14.13 8.30 1.42
CA ASN A 63 15.38 9.04 1.19
C ASN A 63 15.26 10.53 1.53
N THR A 64 14.10 11.00 1.95
CA THR A 64 13.85 12.39 2.33
C THR A 64 13.33 12.49 3.76
N GLU A 65 13.60 13.59 4.46
CA GLU A 65 13.16 13.79 5.84
C GLU A 65 11.62 13.92 5.92
N SER A 66 11.02 14.70 5.03
CA SER A 66 9.57 14.87 4.95
C SER A 66 8.85 13.59 4.54
N GLY A 67 9.41 12.82 3.60
CA GLY A 67 8.86 11.54 3.17
C GLY A 67 8.94 10.49 4.27
N SER A 68 10.05 10.42 5.01
CA SER A 68 10.21 9.51 6.15
C SER A 68 9.23 9.85 7.29
N ALA A 69 9.05 11.13 7.61
CA ALA A 69 8.09 11.58 8.60
C ALA A 69 6.64 11.24 8.17
N PHE A 70 6.31 11.47 6.90
CA PHE A 70 5.02 11.09 6.32
C PHE A 70 4.79 9.59 6.42
N MET A 71 5.77 8.75 6.04
CA MET A 71 5.65 7.30 6.08
C MET A 71 5.46 6.76 7.50
N GLY A 72 6.11 7.36 8.51
CA GLY A 72 5.88 7.02 9.91
C GLY A 72 4.40 7.20 10.30
N MET A 73 3.87 8.40 10.08
CA MET A 73 2.47 8.71 10.39
C MET A 73 1.49 7.89 9.53
N PHE A 74 1.80 7.71 8.24
CA PHE A 74 0.99 6.90 7.34
C PHE A 74 0.90 5.45 7.79
N ASN A 75 2.01 4.85 8.17
CA ASN A 75 2.07 3.46 8.62
C ASN A 75 1.22 3.23 9.87
N ASP A 76 1.29 4.13 10.85
CA ASP A 76 0.49 4.04 12.08
C ASP A 76 -1.02 3.99 11.77
N VAL A 77 -1.47 4.85 10.87
CA VAL A 77 -2.88 4.87 10.43
C VAL A 77 -3.19 3.66 9.55
N TYR A 78 -2.35 3.38 8.55
CA TYR A 78 -2.59 2.32 7.58
C TYR A 78 -2.69 0.94 8.21
N TYR A 79 -1.77 0.58 9.10
CA TYR A 79 -1.78 -0.73 9.74
C TYR A 79 -2.90 -0.91 10.77
N SER A 80 -3.55 0.17 11.20
CA SER A 80 -4.71 0.09 12.09
C SER A 80 -5.94 -0.53 11.42
N PHE A 81 -6.06 -0.43 10.09
CA PHE A 81 -7.24 -0.92 9.35
C PHE A 81 -6.91 -1.85 8.18
N SER A 82 -5.70 -1.78 7.60
CA SER A 82 -5.36 -2.51 6.37
C SER A 82 -5.44 -4.04 6.49
N PRO A 83 -5.14 -4.69 7.64
CA PRO A 83 -5.33 -6.14 7.76
C PRO A 83 -6.77 -6.56 7.57
N MET A 84 -7.70 -5.85 8.21
CA MET A 84 -9.14 -6.13 8.10
C MET A 84 -9.66 -5.97 6.66
N ILE A 85 -9.21 -4.94 5.96
CA ILE A 85 -9.57 -4.72 4.55
C ILE A 85 -9.01 -5.84 3.67
N ALA A 86 -7.73 -6.19 3.85
CA ALA A 86 -7.07 -7.22 3.07
C ALA A 86 -7.71 -8.60 3.28
N ASP A 87 -8.12 -8.93 4.49
CA ASP A 87 -8.83 -10.17 4.80
C ASP A 87 -10.21 -10.20 4.14
N TYR A 88 -10.96 -9.10 4.22
CA TYR A 88 -12.25 -8.99 3.56
C TYR A 88 -12.17 -9.07 2.02
N GLU A 89 -11.09 -8.56 1.42
CA GLU A 89 -10.83 -8.73 -0.02
C GLU A 89 -10.58 -10.19 -0.41
N ARG A 90 -9.93 -10.96 0.44
CA ARG A 90 -9.68 -12.40 0.20
C ARG A 90 -10.97 -13.22 0.23
N GLU A 91 -11.91 -12.85 1.08
CA GLU A 91 -13.18 -13.54 1.25
C GLU A 91 -14.25 -13.10 0.24
N ASN A 92 -14.18 -11.85 -0.24
CA ASN A 92 -15.22 -11.26 -1.07
C ASN A 92 -14.67 -10.74 -2.41
N PRO A 93 -14.85 -11.50 -3.52
CA PRO A 93 -14.35 -11.11 -4.83
C PRO A 93 -14.95 -9.81 -5.37
N LEU A 94 -16.21 -9.50 -5.05
CA LEU A 94 -16.85 -8.25 -5.48
C LEU A 94 -16.26 -7.05 -4.76
N PHE A 95 -15.97 -7.19 -3.48
CA PHE A 95 -15.31 -6.14 -2.71
C PHE A 95 -13.88 -5.90 -3.22
N LYS A 96 -13.14 -6.98 -3.50
CA LYS A 96 -11.81 -6.91 -4.12
C LYS A 96 -11.81 -6.11 -5.43
N GLU A 97 -12.75 -6.37 -6.34
CA GLU A 97 -12.86 -5.62 -7.58
C GLU A 97 -13.23 -4.14 -7.34
N ALA A 98 -14.08 -3.86 -6.37
CA ALA A 98 -14.41 -2.48 -5.99
C ALA A 98 -13.19 -1.73 -5.44
N VAL A 99 -12.40 -2.37 -4.56
CA VAL A 99 -11.15 -1.81 -4.04
C VAL A 99 -10.15 -1.59 -5.18
N LYS A 100 -10.02 -2.54 -6.10
CA LYS A 100 -9.13 -2.44 -7.26
C LYS A 100 -9.48 -1.23 -8.14
N ILE A 101 -10.76 -1.03 -8.44
CA ILE A 101 -11.23 0.14 -9.20
C ILE A 101 -10.91 1.44 -8.44
N ALA A 102 -11.06 1.43 -7.11
CA ALA A 102 -10.79 2.60 -6.29
C ALA A 102 -9.29 2.94 -6.23
N ILE A 103 -8.41 1.95 -5.97
CA ILE A 103 -6.98 2.23 -5.73
C ILE A 103 -6.16 2.36 -7.02
N THR A 104 -6.60 1.79 -8.16
CA THR A 104 -5.85 1.84 -9.42
C THR A 104 -5.52 3.28 -9.86
N PRO A 105 -6.47 4.23 -9.93
CA PRO A 105 -6.15 5.60 -10.31
C PRO A 105 -5.27 6.32 -9.28
N MET A 106 -5.40 5.98 -8.00
CA MET A 106 -4.52 6.49 -6.95
C MET A 106 -3.07 6.04 -7.18
N ILE A 107 -2.85 4.74 -7.38
CA ILE A 107 -1.51 4.20 -7.67
C ILE A 107 -0.94 4.81 -8.95
N SER A 108 -1.77 4.96 -10.00
CA SER A 108 -1.35 5.60 -11.25
C SER A 108 -0.92 7.07 -11.04
N SER A 109 -1.56 7.80 -10.14
CA SER A 109 -1.16 9.18 -9.83
C SER A 109 0.18 9.28 -9.09
N LEU A 110 0.57 8.22 -8.36
CA LEU A 110 1.86 8.16 -7.67
C LEU A 110 3.05 8.08 -8.63
N SER A 111 2.86 7.67 -9.88
CA SER A 111 3.93 7.69 -10.89
C SER A 111 4.49 9.09 -11.15
N LEU A 112 3.73 10.14 -10.83
CA LEU A 112 4.23 11.52 -10.88
C LEU A 112 5.41 11.78 -9.93
N MET A 113 5.53 10.97 -8.87
CA MET A 113 6.60 11.08 -7.88
C MET A 113 7.84 10.24 -8.20
N GLU A 114 7.79 9.36 -9.20
CA GLU A 114 8.90 8.43 -9.52
C GLU A 114 10.22 9.13 -9.85
N ASN A 115 10.15 10.37 -10.33
CA ASN A 115 11.31 11.17 -10.68
C ASN A 115 11.66 12.27 -9.65
N ALA A 116 11.08 12.22 -8.45
CA ALA A 116 11.37 13.16 -7.40
C ALA A 116 12.68 12.76 -6.69
N GLU A 117 13.72 13.57 -6.82
CA GLU A 117 15.06 13.29 -6.26
C GLU A 117 15.42 14.20 -5.10
N SER A 118 14.73 15.33 -4.95
CA SER A 118 15.01 16.33 -3.92
C SER A 118 13.88 16.44 -2.89
N GLU A 119 14.24 16.89 -1.69
CA GLU A 119 13.30 17.15 -0.58
C GLU A 119 12.12 18.04 -1.02
N SER A 120 12.42 19.12 -1.76
CA SER A 120 11.39 20.05 -2.26
C SER A 120 10.48 19.44 -3.32
N GLU A 121 11.02 18.56 -4.16
CA GLU A 121 10.22 17.83 -5.17
C GLU A 121 9.33 16.78 -4.54
N VAL A 122 9.85 15.99 -3.62
CA VAL A 122 9.05 15.00 -2.88
C VAL A 122 7.90 15.69 -2.14
N LEU A 123 8.17 16.80 -1.46
CA LEU A 123 7.15 17.57 -0.76
C LEU A 123 6.13 18.18 -1.72
N GLY A 124 6.58 18.84 -2.77
CA GLY A 124 5.72 19.51 -3.76
C GLY A 124 4.87 18.54 -4.57
N MET A 125 5.47 17.48 -5.09
CA MET A 125 4.76 16.44 -5.84
C MET A 125 3.85 15.63 -4.92
N GLY A 126 4.27 15.32 -3.68
CA GLY A 126 3.45 14.63 -2.69
C GLY A 126 2.17 15.41 -2.37
N ILE A 127 2.26 16.72 -2.09
CA ILE A 127 1.09 17.57 -1.88
C ILE A 127 0.20 17.60 -3.13
N SER A 128 0.80 17.68 -4.32
CA SER A 128 0.07 17.70 -5.59
C SER A 128 -0.70 16.39 -5.83
N VAL A 129 -0.08 15.25 -5.56
CA VAL A 129 -0.73 13.93 -5.67
C VAL A 129 -1.86 13.79 -4.65
N ILE A 130 -1.68 14.24 -3.41
CA ILE A 130 -2.74 14.23 -2.40
C ILE A 130 -3.91 15.12 -2.86
N ALA A 131 -3.64 16.34 -3.32
CA ALA A 131 -4.68 17.26 -3.81
C ALA A 131 -5.42 16.69 -5.04
N LEU A 132 -4.69 16.07 -5.97
CA LEU A 132 -5.27 15.39 -7.14
C LEU A 132 -6.22 14.27 -6.72
N ASN A 133 -5.79 13.40 -5.81
CA ASN A 133 -6.59 12.29 -5.33
C ASN A 133 -7.83 12.78 -4.55
N LEU A 134 -7.68 13.76 -3.65
CA LEU A 134 -8.82 14.37 -2.97
C LEU A 134 -9.82 14.97 -3.97
N GLY A 135 -9.34 15.69 -5.00
CA GLY A 135 -10.17 16.21 -6.07
C GLY A 135 -10.94 15.11 -6.81
N MET A 136 -10.25 14.04 -7.18
CA MET A 136 -10.84 12.91 -7.91
C MET A 136 -11.91 12.18 -7.07
N TYR A 137 -11.61 11.83 -5.82
CA TYR A 137 -12.51 11.05 -4.98
C TYR A 137 -13.67 11.86 -4.37
N LEU A 138 -13.56 13.19 -4.29
CA LEU A 138 -14.60 14.06 -3.77
C LEU A 138 -15.36 14.77 -4.88
N ALA A 139 -14.67 15.34 -5.86
CA ALA A 139 -15.30 16.14 -6.91
C ALA A 139 -16.12 15.27 -7.89
N VAL A 140 -15.60 14.12 -8.31
CA VAL A 140 -16.31 13.25 -9.26
C VAL A 140 -17.64 12.76 -8.71
N PRO A 141 -17.73 12.17 -7.51
CA PRO A 141 -19.03 11.79 -6.92
C PRO A 141 -19.96 12.99 -6.70
N ALA A 142 -19.42 14.15 -6.28
CA ALA A 142 -20.24 15.35 -6.11
C ALA A 142 -20.87 15.84 -7.42
N ILE A 143 -20.10 15.87 -8.52
CA ILE A 143 -20.60 16.25 -9.85
C ILE A 143 -21.68 15.28 -10.33
N VAL A 144 -21.46 13.98 -10.14
CA VAL A 144 -22.44 12.93 -10.49
C VAL A 144 -23.74 13.12 -9.72
N LEU A 145 -23.67 13.34 -8.41
CA LEU A 145 -24.86 13.57 -7.56
C LEU A 145 -25.64 14.82 -7.97
N VAL A 146 -24.92 15.94 -8.25
CA VAL A 146 -25.54 17.18 -8.74
C VAL A 146 -26.16 16.99 -10.10
N GLY A 147 -25.47 16.29 -11.02
CA GLY A 147 -25.99 15.96 -12.35
C GLY A 147 -27.28 15.15 -12.32
N ILE A 148 -27.31 14.10 -11.50
CA ILE A 148 -28.50 13.26 -11.31
C ILE A 148 -29.65 14.09 -10.73
N ARG A 149 -29.37 14.88 -9.68
CA ARG A 149 -30.41 15.74 -9.08
C ARG A 149 -31.00 16.73 -10.09
N LYS A 150 -30.19 17.35 -10.94
CA LYS A 150 -30.64 18.28 -11.98
C LYS A 150 -31.41 17.59 -13.11
N SER A 151 -31.18 16.31 -13.35
CA SER A 151 -31.89 15.53 -14.38
C SER A 151 -33.26 15.02 -13.92
N ILE A 152 -33.48 14.92 -12.61
CA ILE A 152 -34.71 14.38 -12.02
C ILE A 152 -35.71 15.52 -11.68
N PHE A 153 -35.22 16.71 -11.47
CA PHE A 153 -36.00 17.93 -11.17
C PHE A 153 -35.88 18.96 -12.30
#